data_cead8951b5e5a5fe0d11f8406692bd24
#
_entry.id   cead8951b5e5a5fe0d11f8406692bd24
#
_cell.length_a   1.000
_cell.length_b   1.000
_cell.length_c   1.000
_cell.angle_alpha   90.00
_cell.angle_beta   90.00
_cell.angle_gamma   90.00
#
_symmetry.space_group_name_H-M   'P 1'
#
loop_
_entity.id
_entity.type
_entity.pdbx_description
1 polymer ?
#
loop_
_entity_poly.entity_id
_entity_poly.type
_entity_poly.pdbx_seq_one_letter_code
_entity_poly.pdbx_strand_id
1 'polypeptide(L)'
;MEVRKIWALWFSPTGNTDRTVNTIAETLAEHLKVSLERIPFTRPGEREKAYHFTEGDLVVVGTPTYAGKMPNKILPDFQTKLHGHGALAVGVVTFGNRSFDNALAELCATLEADGFHTVAGAAFVGEHAFTGRLADSRPDWEDKRAMEEFAAGVSEKVKTFTEIPAPIAVPGDAGAPYYVPKGTDGQPAKFLKAKPQTDLSRCTNCGACARLCPMGAIDPSNVVEVPGTCIKCHSCVRKCTRHAKYFDDPAFLSHVAMLEQTFTEPAENQVFL
;
A
#
# COMPACT_ATOMS: atom_id res chain seq x y z
N MET A 1 15.10 -4.46 -24.48
CA MET A 1 14.85 -3.14 -23.82
C MET A 1 15.85 -3.00 -22.69
N GLU A 2 16.49 -1.84 -22.55
CA GLU A 2 17.51 -1.64 -21.51
C GLU A 2 16.93 -0.79 -20.39
N VAL A 3 16.91 -1.33 -19.17
CA VAL A 3 16.53 -0.57 -17.98
C VAL A 3 17.70 0.33 -17.60
N ARG A 4 17.46 1.63 -17.49
CA ARG A 4 18.48 2.66 -17.19
C ARG A 4 18.31 3.28 -15.81
N LYS A 5 17.12 3.19 -15.24
CA LYS A 5 16.80 3.74 -13.91
C LYS A 5 15.69 2.95 -13.24
N ILE A 6 15.81 2.80 -11.94
CA ILE A 6 14.76 2.25 -11.06
C ILE A 6 14.08 3.41 -10.32
N TRP A 7 12.77 3.32 -10.21
CA TRP A 7 11.97 4.20 -9.39
C TRP A 7 11.21 3.38 -8.34
N ALA A 8 11.20 3.86 -7.11
CA ALA A 8 10.38 3.33 -6.03
C ALA A 8 9.26 4.34 -5.73
N LEU A 9 8.00 3.98 -5.98
CA LEU A 9 6.83 4.81 -5.72
C LEU A 9 5.86 4.08 -4.78
N TRP A 10 5.44 4.73 -3.70
CA TRP A 10 4.57 4.06 -2.74
C TRP A 10 3.58 4.96 -2.03
N PHE A 11 2.36 4.44 -1.83
CA PHE A 11 1.41 4.93 -0.84
C PHE A 11 1.50 4.04 0.41
N SER A 12 1.95 4.58 1.56
CA SER A 12 2.25 3.78 2.75
C SER A 12 1.96 4.52 4.06
N PRO A 13 0.71 4.57 4.53
CA PRO A 13 0.37 5.29 5.76
C PRO A 13 1.04 4.75 7.02
N THR A 14 1.22 3.42 7.13
CA THR A 14 1.80 2.76 8.30
C THR A 14 3.28 2.38 8.14
N GLY A 15 3.80 2.29 6.90
CA GLY A 15 5.19 2.02 6.61
C GLY A 15 5.48 0.65 5.97
N ASN A 16 4.53 -0.29 5.96
CA ASN A 16 4.78 -1.63 5.40
C ASN A 16 5.05 -1.58 3.89
N THR A 17 4.18 -0.93 3.11
CA THR A 17 4.37 -0.79 1.66
C THR A 17 5.67 -0.05 1.31
N ASP A 18 6.02 0.97 2.08
CA ASP A 18 7.29 1.70 1.95
C ASP A 18 8.49 0.74 2.07
N ARG A 19 8.56 -0.03 3.17
CA ARG A 19 9.62 -1.02 3.35
C ARG A 19 9.67 -2.03 2.21
N THR A 20 8.53 -2.59 1.83
CA THR A 20 8.44 -3.60 0.76
C THR A 20 8.92 -3.06 -0.58
N VAL A 21 8.40 -1.91 -1.01
CA VAL A 21 8.76 -1.30 -2.30
C VAL A 21 10.23 -0.91 -2.33
N ASN A 22 10.76 -0.33 -1.26
CA ASN A 22 12.17 0.07 -1.22
C ASN A 22 13.11 -1.16 -1.22
N THR A 23 12.80 -2.23 -0.47
CA THR A 23 13.60 -3.46 -0.52
C THR A 23 13.68 -4.03 -1.94
N ILE A 24 12.54 -4.14 -2.64
CA ILE A 24 12.50 -4.63 -4.02
C ILE A 24 13.27 -3.71 -4.96
N ALA A 25 13.05 -2.39 -4.88
CA ALA A 25 13.70 -1.42 -5.76
C ALA A 25 15.22 -1.31 -5.53
N GLU A 26 15.68 -1.42 -4.29
CA GLU A 26 17.10 -1.44 -3.94
C GLU A 26 17.78 -2.67 -4.53
N THR A 27 17.19 -3.85 -4.36
CA THR A 27 17.70 -5.09 -4.95
C THR A 27 17.73 -5.04 -6.47
N LEU A 28 16.68 -4.51 -7.12
CA LEU A 28 16.66 -4.32 -8.57
C LEU A 28 17.77 -3.38 -9.04
N ALA A 29 17.95 -2.24 -8.37
CA ALA A 29 18.98 -1.26 -8.73
C ALA A 29 20.39 -1.85 -8.60
N GLU A 30 20.63 -2.66 -7.58
CA GLU A 30 21.91 -3.37 -7.38
C GLU A 30 22.16 -4.41 -8.48
N HIS A 31 21.17 -5.27 -8.79
CA HIS A 31 21.31 -6.34 -9.80
C HIS A 31 21.44 -5.80 -11.23
N LEU A 32 20.76 -4.69 -11.53
CA LEU A 32 20.80 -4.04 -12.85
C LEU A 32 21.93 -2.99 -12.95
N LYS A 33 22.58 -2.64 -11.84
CA LYS A 33 23.66 -1.63 -11.72
C LYS A 33 23.23 -0.26 -12.24
N VAL A 34 22.04 0.17 -11.90
CA VAL A 34 21.45 1.45 -12.31
C VAL A 34 21.08 2.32 -11.09
N SER A 35 20.83 3.59 -11.32
CA SER A 35 20.41 4.49 -10.24
C SER A 35 18.99 4.20 -9.75
N LEU A 36 18.76 4.48 -8.46
CA LEU A 36 17.45 4.38 -7.81
C LEU A 36 16.97 5.77 -7.37
N GLU A 37 15.77 6.13 -7.76
CA GLU A 37 15.06 7.29 -7.22
C GLU A 37 13.80 6.88 -6.46
N ARG A 38 13.41 7.71 -5.47
CA ARG A 38 12.31 7.41 -4.55
C ARG A 38 11.25 8.50 -4.62
N ILE A 39 10.00 8.06 -4.74
CA ILE A 39 8.82 8.93 -4.82
C ILE A 39 7.87 8.54 -3.70
N PRO A 40 7.94 9.18 -2.53
CA PRO A 40 6.87 9.03 -1.54
C PRO A 40 5.58 9.61 -2.12
N PHE A 41 4.51 8.84 -2.02
CA PHE A 41 3.19 9.18 -2.58
C PHE A 41 2.09 9.11 -1.51
N THR A 42 2.46 9.30 -0.23
CA THR A 42 1.58 9.05 0.91
C THR A 42 0.85 10.32 1.38
N ARG A 43 1.56 11.43 1.53
CA ARG A 43 0.97 12.68 2.04
C ARG A 43 0.34 13.51 0.91
N PRO A 44 -0.63 14.39 1.20
CA PRO A 44 -1.27 15.20 0.16
C PRO A 44 -0.28 15.96 -0.72
N GLY A 45 0.68 16.68 -0.14
CA GLY A 45 1.68 17.43 -0.90
C GLY A 45 2.58 16.59 -1.81
N GLU A 46 2.75 15.30 -1.52
CA GLU A 46 3.50 14.36 -2.36
C GLU A 46 2.72 13.95 -3.61
N ARG A 47 1.40 14.16 -3.64
CA ARG A 47 0.49 13.83 -4.74
C ARG A 47 -0.02 15.06 -5.50
N GLU A 48 0.51 16.26 -5.23
CA GLU A 48 0.08 17.49 -5.93
C GLU A 48 0.55 17.53 -7.38
N LYS A 49 1.77 17.06 -7.64
CA LYS A 49 2.36 17.05 -8.99
C LYS A 49 2.14 15.73 -9.72
N ALA A 50 2.17 15.78 -11.03
CA ALA A 50 2.25 14.59 -11.88
C ALA A 50 3.70 14.09 -11.95
N TYR A 51 3.84 12.77 -12.18
CA TYR A 51 5.11 12.09 -12.38
C TYR A 51 5.09 11.43 -13.77
N HIS A 52 6.09 11.73 -14.55
CA HIS A 52 6.26 11.21 -15.90
C HIS A 52 7.49 10.31 -15.96
N PHE A 53 7.28 9.13 -16.51
CA PHE A 53 8.32 8.13 -16.70
C PHE A 53 8.57 7.94 -18.21
N THR A 54 9.57 7.18 -18.58
CA THR A 54 9.95 6.97 -19.98
C THR A 54 10.35 5.53 -20.23
N GLU A 55 10.42 5.11 -21.48
CA GLU A 55 11.08 3.87 -21.87
C GLU A 55 12.48 3.78 -21.26
N GLY A 56 12.84 2.72 -20.63
CA GLY A 56 14.10 2.59 -19.88
C GLY A 56 13.99 2.88 -18.39
N ASP A 57 12.84 3.37 -17.92
CA ASP A 57 12.50 3.37 -16.50
C ASP A 57 11.83 2.03 -16.12
N LEU A 58 12.19 1.50 -14.95
CA LEU A 58 11.45 0.42 -14.28
C LEU A 58 10.93 0.95 -12.95
N VAL A 59 9.61 1.00 -12.81
CA VAL A 59 8.95 1.62 -11.67
C VAL A 59 8.34 0.56 -10.77
N VAL A 60 8.82 0.43 -9.55
CA VAL A 60 8.17 -0.39 -8.51
C VAL A 60 7.10 0.45 -7.85
N VAL A 61 5.83 0.12 -8.08
CA VAL A 61 4.68 0.88 -7.60
C VAL A 61 3.96 0.10 -6.52
N GLY A 62 3.82 0.67 -5.32
CA GLY A 62 3.21 -0.03 -4.19
C GLY A 62 2.07 0.69 -3.52
N THR A 63 1.06 -0.11 -3.09
CA THR A 63 -0.10 0.35 -2.33
C THR A 63 -0.54 -0.70 -1.31
N PRO A 64 -1.10 -0.31 -0.14
CA PRO A 64 -1.76 -1.28 0.73
C PRO A 64 -3.11 -1.69 0.18
N THR A 65 -3.56 -2.87 0.59
CA THR A 65 -4.91 -3.38 0.30
C THR A 65 -5.92 -2.85 1.31
N TYR A 66 -6.95 -2.17 0.83
CA TYR A 66 -8.08 -1.70 1.64
C TYR A 66 -9.37 -2.33 1.16
N ALA A 67 -9.99 -3.14 2.02
CA ALA A 67 -11.21 -3.89 1.66
C ALA A 67 -11.05 -4.64 0.31
N GLY A 68 -9.93 -5.32 0.13
CA GLY A 68 -9.65 -6.17 -1.02
C GLY A 68 -9.27 -5.45 -2.31
N LYS A 69 -9.09 -4.13 -2.30
CA LYS A 69 -8.72 -3.31 -3.46
C LYS A 69 -7.72 -2.21 -3.09
N MET A 70 -7.31 -1.40 -4.04
CA MET A 70 -6.58 -0.16 -3.77
C MET A 70 -7.43 0.79 -2.91
N PRO A 71 -6.81 1.66 -2.08
CA PRO A 71 -7.56 2.67 -1.33
C PRO A 71 -8.35 3.59 -2.24
N ASN A 72 -9.69 3.51 -2.23
CA ASN A 72 -10.58 4.21 -3.17
C ASN A 72 -10.43 5.73 -3.22
N LYS A 73 -9.95 6.36 -2.15
CA LYS A 73 -9.73 7.80 -2.10
C LYS A 73 -8.36 8.22 -2.64
N ILE A 74 -7.49 7.24 -2.89
CA ILE A 74 -6.14 7.45 -3.42
C ILE A 74 -6.04 6.96 -4.88
N LEU A 75 -6.88 5.99 -5.28
CA LEU A 75 -6.91 5.49 -6.65
C LEU A 75 -6.97 6.62 -7.71
N PRO A 76 -7.79 7.69 -7.57
CA PRO A 76 -7.78 8.79 -8.53
C PRO A 76 -6.43 9.51 -8.66
N ASP A 77 -5.63 9.57 -7.56
CA ASP A 77 -4.30 10.18 -7.63
C ASP A 77 -3.34 9.30 -8.45
N PHE A 78 -3.42 7.97 -8.34
CA PHE A 78 -2.67 7.07 -9.22
C PHE A 78 -3.04 7.31 -10.68
N GLN A 79 -4.33 7.27 -11.00
CA GLN A 79 -4.87 7.40 -12.36
C GLN A 79 -4.60 8.77 -13.04
N THR A 80 -4.38 9.82 -12.27
CA THR A 80 -4.23 11.18 -12.82
C THR A 80 -2.85 11.78 -12.65
N LYS A 81 -1.99 11.16 -11.84
CA LYS A 81 -0.67 11.70 -11.50
C LYS A 81 0.48 10.84 -12.00
N LEU A 82 0.23 9.60 -12.41
CA LEU A 82 1.26 8.71 -12.92
C LEU A 82 1.11 8.56 -14.43
N HIS A 83 2.18 8.79 -15.18
CA HIS A 83 2.20 8.70 -16.65
C HIS A 83 3.39 7.88 -17.09
N GLY A 84 3.13 6.64 -17.52
CA GLY A 84 4.14 5.62 -17.81
C GLY A 84 4.93 5.86 -19.09
N HIS A 85 4.29 6.36 -20.15
CA HIS A 85 4.91 6.60 -21.46
C HIS A 85 5.81 5.45 -21.94
N GLY A 86 5.38 4.20 -21.74
CA GLY A 86 6.12 3.01 -22.12
C GLY A 86 7.15 2.51 -21.08
N ALA A 87 7.20 3.09 -19.89
CA ALA A 87 8.01 2.56 -18.78
C ALA A 87 7.55 1.17 -18.34
N LEU A 88 8.48 0.33 -17.89
CA LEU A 88 8.16 -0.94 -17.25
C LEU A 88 7.67 -0.70 -15.82
N ALA A 89 6.74 -1.55 -15.35
CA ALA A 89 6.25 -1.47 -13.97
C ALA A 89 6.22 -2.82 -13.27
N VAL A 90 6.48 -2.79 -11.96
CA VAL A 90 6.28 -3.88 -11.01
C VAL A 90 5.20 -3.45 -10.03
N GLY A 91 4.03 -4.11 -10.08
CA GLY A 91 2.93 -3.84 -9.14
C GLY A 91 3.13 -4.56 -7.82
N VAL A 92 3.07 -3.84 -6.70
CA VAL A 92 3.27 -4.40 -5.36
C VAL A 92 2.11 -4.00 -4.46
N VAL A 93 1.43 -4.98 -3.86
CA VAL A 93 0.43 -4.71 -2.82
C VAL A 93 0.87 -5.30 -1.48
N THR A 94 0.53 -4.61 -0.39
CA THR A 94 0.69 -5.15 0.96
C THR A 94 -0.66 -5.37 1.61
N PHE A 95 -0.80 -6.44 2.40
CA PHE A 95 -2.06 -6.79 3.06
C PHE A 95 -1.84 -7.36 4.46
N GLY A 96 -2.83 -7.16 5.34
CA GLY A 96 -2.77 -7.51 6.76
C GLY A 96 -3.37 -8.88 7.05
N ASN A 97 -2.74 -9.98 6.65
CA ASN A 97 -3.10 -11.38 6.96
C ASN A 97 -4.40 -11.92 6.35
N ARG A 98 -5.45 -11.11 6.11
CA ARG A 98 -6.71 -11.64 5.57
C ARG A 98 -6.59 -12.10 4.11
N SER A 99 -6.40 -11.17 3.21
CA SER A 99 -6.24 -11.38 1.77
C SER A 99 -5.96 -10.04 1.07
N PHE A 100 -5.32 -10.10 -0.09
CA PHE A 100 -5.21 -8.95 -1.00
C PHE A 100 -6.33 -8.92 -2.06
N ASP A 101 -7.14 -9.98 -2.16
CA ASP A 101 -8.28 -10.13 -3.08
C ASP A 101 -7.98 -9.61 -4.50
N ASN A 102 -8.57 -8.47 -4.86
CA ASN A 102 -8.46 -7.87 -6.20
C ASN A 102 -7.47 -6.68 -6.28
N ALA A 103 -6.76 -6.35 -5.17
CA ALA A 103 -5.94 -5.15 -5.11
C ALA A 103 -4.78 -5.17 -6.10
N LEU A 104 -4.13 -6.31 -6.30
CA LEU A 104 -3.02 -6.44 -7.25
C LEU A 104 -3.51 -6.32 -8.70
N ALA A 105 -4.62 -6.97 -9.03
CA ALA A 105 -5.24 -6.86 -10.36
C ALA A 105 -5.66 -5.41 -10.66
N GLU A 106 -6.25 -4.71 -9.68
CA GLU A 106 -6.63 -3.30 -9.85
C GLU A 106 -5.41 -2.39 -10.03
N LEU A 107 -4.33 -2.62 -9.27
CA LEU A 107 -3.08 -1.87 -9.42
C LEU A 107 -2.46 -2.09 -10.81
N CYS A 108 -2.30 -3.34 -11.25
CA CYS A 108 -1.73 -3.64 -12.56
C CYS A 108 -2.58 -3.05 -13.69
N ALA A 109 -3.91 -3.20 -13.64
CA ALA A 109 -4.81 -2.62 -14.63
C ALA A 109 -4.74 -1.08 -14.66
N THR A 110 -4.60 -0.44 -13.49
CA THR A 110 -4.41 1.02 -13.40
C THR A 110 -3.11 1.45 -14.05
N LEU A 111 -2.00 0.76 -13.77
CA LEU A 111 -0.69 1.07 -14.35
C LEU A 111 -0.69 0.90 -15.87
N GLU A 112 -1.30 -0.18 -16.41
CA GLU A 112 -1.45 -0.35 -17.86
C GLU A 112 -2.25 0.80 -18.49
N ALA A 113 -3.36 1.20 -17.86
CA ALA A 113 -4.18 2.32 -18.34
C ALA A 113 -3.42 3.67 -18.30
N ASP A 114 -2.48 3.82 -17.37
CA ASP A 114 -1.62 5.00 -17.22
C ASP A 114 -0.38 4.96 -18.13
N GLY A 115 -0.29 3.98 -19.05
CA GLY A 115 0.75 3.86 -20.08
C GLY A 115 2.04 3.19 -19.62
N PHE A 116 2.00 2.40 -18.55
CA PHE A 116 3.09 1.49 -18.16
C PHE A 116 2.90 0.11 -18.82
N HIS A 117 3.96 -0.69 -18.77
CA HIS A 117 3.94 -2.12 -19.11
C HIS A 117 4.26 -2.92 -17.86
N THR A 118 3.26 -3.60 -17.29
CA THR A 118 3.43 -4.38 -16.06
C THR A 118 4.14 -5.70 -16.36
N VAL A 119 5.32 -5.87 -15.81
CA VAL A 119 6.19 -7.03 -16.08
C VAL A 119 6.24 -8.05 -14.95
N ALA A 120 5.85 -7.65 -13.76
CA ALA A 120 5.76 -8.50 -12.58
C ALA A 120 4.77 -7.94 -11.56
N GLY A 121 4.27 -8.78 -10.68
CA GLY A 121 3.39 -8.40 -9.59
C GLY A 121 3.67 -9.18 -8.32
N ALA A 122 3.42 -8.57 -7.15
CA ALA A 122 3.57 -9.25 -5.89
C ALA A 122 2.59 -8.75 -4.81
N ALA A 123 2.19 -9.66 -3.93
CA ALA A 123 1.42 -9.37 -2.73
C ALA A 123 2.20 -9.85 -1.50
N PHE A 124 2.63 -8.91 -0.66
CA PHE A 124 3.39 -9.19 0.55
C PHE A 124 2.56 -8.96 1.81
N VAL A 125 2.73 -9.85 2.78
CA VAL A 125 2.10 -9.72 4.09
C VAL A 125 2.79 -8.62 4.89
N GLY A 126 2.00 -7.82 5.60
CA GLY A 126 2.49 -6.83 6.55
C GLY A 126 1.61 -6.78 7.77
N GLU A 127 2.12 -6.26 8.87
CA GLU A 127 1.35 -6.10 10.09
C GLU A 127 0.02 -5.38 9.81
N HIS A 128 -1.09 -5.95 10.29
CA HIS A 128 -2.41 -5.40 10.04
C HIS A 128 -2.57 -4.02 10.67
N ALA A 129 -3.04 -3.03 9.90
CA ALA A 129 -3.09 -1.64 10.37
C ALA A 129 -3.97 -1.44 11.62
N PHE A 130 -5.06 -2.22 11.76
CA PHE A 130 -6.06 -2.05 12.82
C PHE A 130 -5.66 -2.71 14.14
N THR A 131 -4.83 -3.74 14.10
CA THR A 131 -4.47 -4.55 15.27
C THR A 131 -3.04 -5.06 15.18
N GLY A 132 -2.35 -5.19 16.32
CA GLY A 132 -1.05 -5.82 16.41
C GLY A 132 -1.08 -7.35 16.57
N ARG A 133 -2.26 -7.98 16.46
CA ARG A 133 -2.41 -9.43 16.64
C ARG A 133 -2.37 -10.21 15.33
N LEU A 134 -2.52 -9.53 14.19
CA LEU A 134 -2.53 -10.15 12.88
C LEU A 134 -1.28 -9.75 12.11
N ALA A 135 -0.55 -10.75 11.62
CA ALA A 135 0.74 -10.57 10.96
C ALA A 135 1.70 -9.68 11.79
N ASP A 136 1.71 -9.92 13.11
CA ASP A 136 2.61 -9.20 14.02
C ASP A 136 4.06 -9.31 13.56
N SER A 137 4.78 -8.20 13.64
CA SER A 137 6.18 -8.10 13.24
C SER A 137 6.47 -8.34 11.75
N ARG A 138 5.43 -8.51 10.90
CA ARG A 138 5.60 -8.64 9.44
C ARG A 138 5.67 -7.25 8.75
N PRO A 139 6.44 -7.07 7.68
CA PRO A 139 7.36 -8.04 7.09
C PRO A 139 8.58 -8.30 7.98
N ASP A 140 8.94 -9.58 8.13
CA ASP A 140 10.09 -10.07 8.86
C ASP A 140 11.31 -10.36 7.95
N TRP A 141 12.29 -11.15 8.43
CA TRP A 141 13.47 -11.48 7.66
C TRP A 141 13.20 -12.46 6.51
N GLU A 142 12.21 -13.36 6.66
CA GLU A 142 11.80 -14.30 5.60
C GLU A 142 11.06 -13.55 4.49
N ASP A 143 10.21 -12.60 4.87
CA ASP A 143 9.56 -11.69 3.92
C ASP A 143 10.59 -10.88 3.15
N LYS A 144 11.58 -10.34 3.84
CA LYS A 144 12.65 -9.57 3.19
C LYS A 144 13.40 -10.42 2.18
N ARG A 145 13.76 -11.66 2.54
CA ARG A 145 14.40 -12.59 1.61
C ARG A 145 13.51 -12.89 0.39
N ALA A 146 12.21 -13.11 0.60
CA ALA A 146 11.27 -13.33 -0.49
C ALA A 146 11.15 -12.09 -1.43
N MET A 147 11.22 -10.87 -0.88
CA MET A 147 11.28 -9.64 -1.68
C MET A 147 12.57 -9.55 -2.52
N GLU A 148 13.71 -9.92 -1.94
CA GLU A 148 15.01 -9.92 -2.61
C GLU A 148 15.04 -11.00 -3.71
N GLU A 149 14.56 -12.21 -3.45
CA GLU A 149 14.44 -13.30 -4.43
C GLU A 149 13.48 -12.91 -5.59
N PHE A 150 12.35 -12.29 -5.27
CA PHE A 150 11.43 -11.76 -6.28
C PHE A 150 12.11 -10.70 -7.16
N ALA A 151 12.79 -9.74 -6.56
CA ALA A 151 13.50 -8.69 -7.29
C ALA A 151 14.61 -9.26 -8.19
N ALA A 152 15.35 -10.28 -7.71
CA ALA A 152 16.34 -11.00 -8.52
C ALA A 152 15.68 -11.65 -9.74
N GLY A 153 14.54 -12.34 -9.57
CA GLY A 153 13.77 -12.92 -10.67
C GLY A 153 13.30 -11.88 -11.68
N VAL A 154 12.79 -10.73 -11.20
CA VAL A 154 12.41 -9.60 -12.09
C VAL A 154 13.64 -9.09 -12.85
N SER A 155 14.79 -8.94 -12.19
CA SER A 155 16.01 -8.45 -12.85
C SER A 155 16.47 -9.35 -13.99
N GLU A 156 16.40 -10.66 -13.81
CA GLU A 156 16.75 -11.62 -14.87
C GLU A 156 15.71 -11.56 -16.00
N LYS A 157 14.42 -11.49 -15.65
CA LYS A 157 13.33 -11.41 -16.65
C LYS A 157 13.47 -10.18 -17.56
N VAL A 158 13.70 -8.98 -17.01
CA VAL A 158 13.77 -7.75 -17.81
C VAL A 158 14.98 -7.72 -18.75
N LYS A 159 16.08 -8.43 -18.42
CA LYS A 159 17.25 -8.56 -19.28
C LYS A 159 16.95 -9.36 -20.57
N THR A 160 15.92 -10.21 -20.56
CA THR A 160 15.54 -11.03 -21.71
C THR A 160 14.66 -10.29 -22.74
N PHE A 161 14.12 -9.13 -22.39
CA PHE A 161 13.16 -8.44 -23.23
C PHE A 161 13.82 -7.83 -24.48
N THR A 162 13.40 -8.30 -25.63
CA THR A 162 13.73 -7.72 -26.95
C THR A 162 12.62 -6.84 -27.50
N GLU A 163 11.39 -7.05 -27.01
CA GLU A 163 10.18 -6.28 -27.32
C GLU A 163 9.34 -6.06 -26.06
N ILE A 164 8.33 -5.22 -26.13
CA ILE A 164 7.40 -4.98 -25.03
C ILE A 164 6.65 -6.26 -24.71
N PRO A 165 6.74 -6.78 -23.46
CA PRO A 165 6.04 -8.00 -23.09
C PRO A 165 4.54 -7.77 -22.94
N ALA A 166 3.75 -8.84 -23.02
CA ALA A 166 2.36 -8.79 -22.59
C ALA A 166 2.28 -8.47 -21.09
N PRO A 167 1.20 -7.78 -20.66
CA PRO A 167 0.96 -7.50 -19.24
C PRO A 167 1.02 -8.77 -18.38
N ILE A 168 1.61 -8.66 -17.20
CA ILE A 168 1.68 -9.78 -16.27
C ILE A 168 0.28 -10.26 -15.86
N ALA A 169 0.06 -11.56 -15.92
CA ALA A 169 -1.16 -12.17 -15.41
C ALA A 169 -1.09 -12.30 -13.89
N VAL A 170 -2.03 -11.68 -13.19
CA VAL A 170 -2.17 -11.74 -11.73
C VAL A 170 -3.57 -12.17 -11.36
N PRO A 171 -3.78 -12.81 -10.19
CA PRO A 171 -5.12 -13.20 -9.74
C PRO A 171 -5.98 -12.00 -9.39
N GLY A 172 -7.29 -12.16 -9.52
CA GLY A 172 -8.30 -11.18 -9.16
C GLY A 172 -8.98 -10.53 -10.36
N ASP A 173 -9.95 -9.68 -10.06
CA ASP A 173 -10.73 -8.92 -11.02
C ASP A 173 -10.66 -7.42 -10.66
N ALA A 174 -10.04 -6.62 -11.53
CA ALA A 174 -9.92 -5.18 -11.34
C ALA A 174 -11.29 -4.47 -11.27
N GLY A 175 -12.33 -5.03 -11.92
CA GLY A 175 -13.71 -4.53 -11.91
C GLY A 175 -14.55 -4.95 -10.71
N ALA A 176 -14.07 -5.90 -9.90
CA ALA A 176 -14.82 -6.42 -8.76
C ALA A 176 -15.15 -5.34 -7.70
N PRO A 177 -16.26 -5.49 -6.96
CA PRO A 177 -16.59 -4.57 -5.87
C PRO A 177 -15.63 -4.72 -4.70
N TYR A 178 -15.59 -3.69 -3.83
CA TYR A 178 -14.88 -3.76 -2.56
C TYR A 178 -15.47 -4.84 -1.64
N TYR A 179 -14.60 -5.51 -0.90
CA TYR A 179 -15.03 -6.39 0.18
C TYR A 179 -15.90 -5.62 1.19
N VAL A 180 -17.02 -6.21 1.59
CA VAL A 180 -17.89 -5.65 2.61
C VAL A 180 -17.41 -6.12 3.99
N PRO A 181 -16.87 -5.25 4.85
CA PRO A 181 -16.46 -5.63 6.20
C PRO A 181 -17.62 -6.23 7.00
N LYS A 182 -17.35 -7.28 7.77
CA LYS A 182 -18.33 -7.94 8.63
C LYS A 182 -17.96 -7.77 10.09
N GLY A 183 -18.96 -7.72 10.97
CA GLY A 183 -18.79 -7.83 12.41
C GLY A 183 -18.67 -9.28 12.89
N THR A 184 -18.52 -9.47 14.21
CA THR A 184 -18.51 -10.80 14.85
C THR A 184 -19.82 -11.57 14.71
N ASP A 185 -20.90 -10.87 14.41
CA ASP A 185 -22.23 -11.45 14.10
C ASP A 185 -22.36 -11.89 12.63
N GLY A 186 -21.31 -11.73 11.81
CA GLY A 186 -21.30 -12.03 10.38
C GLY A 186 -22.04 -11.01 9.51
N GLN A 187 -22.67 -9.99 10.09
CA GLN A 187 -23.41 -8.95 9.36
C GLN A 187 -22.46 -7.83 8.87
N PRO A 188 -22.85 -7.07 7.84
CA PRO A 188 -22.06 -5.93 7.37
C PRO A 188 -21.79 -4.92 8.48
N ALA A 189 -20.52 -4.66 8.77
CA ALA A 189 -20.09 -3.68 9.76
C ALA A 189 -20.02 -2.28 9.13
N LYS A 190 -20.93 -1.39 9.54
CA LYS A 190 -21.11 -0.05 8.95
C LYS A 190 -20.32 1.01 9.71
N PHE A 191 -19.03 1.14 9.48
CA PHE A 191 -18.15 2.12 10.15
C PHE A 191 -17.55 3.19 9.21
N LEU A 192 -18.21 3.50 8.09
CA LEU A 192 -17.70 4.51 7.15
C LEU A 192 -17.50 5.90 7.80
N LYS A 193 -18.32 6.24 8.80
CA LYS A 193 -18.24 7.51 9.54
C LYS A 193 -17.25 7.47 10.72
N ALA A 194 -16.70 6.32 11.07
CA ALA A 194 -15.74 6.20 12.17
C ALA A 194 -14.52 7.09 11.92
N LYS A 195 -14.13 7.85 12.95
CA LYS A 195 -12.98 8.74 12.96
C LYS A 195 -12.13 8.48 14.21
N PRO A 196 -10.81 8.71 14.17
CA PRO A 196 -9.98 8.51 15.34
C PRO A 196 -10.34 9.55 16.42
N GLN A 197 -10.40 9.08 17.66
CA GLN A 197 -10.54 9.88 18.87
C GLN A 197 -9.16 10.26 19.43
N THR A 198 -9.16 11.16 20.42
CA THR A 198 -7.93 11.62 21.09
C THR A 198 -8.09 11.54 22.60
N ASP A 199 -7.26 10.76 23.26
CA ASP A 199 -7.11 10.76 24.71
C ASP A 199 -6.29 12.00 25.11
N LEU A 200 -6.99 13.01 25.68
CA LEU A 200 -6.39 14.28 26.10
C LEU A 200 -5.40 14.12 27.25
N SER A 201 -5.54 13.08 28.08
CA SER A 201 -4.61 12.82 29.18
C SER A 201 -3.22 12.37 28.68
N ARG A 202 -3.15 11.82 27.47
CA ARG A 202 -1.93 11.31 26.82
C ARG A 202 -1.41 12.24 25.72
N CYS A 203 -2.29 13.05 25.13
CA CYS A 203 -1.95 13.89 24.01
C CYS A 203 -1.11 15.11 24.41
N THR A 204 0.06 15.28 23.78
CA THR A 204 0.94 16.44 23.98
C THR A 204 0.72 17.54 22.94
N ASN A 205 -0.29 17.42 22.11
CA ASN A 205 -0.59 18.34 20.99
C ASN A 205 0.60 18.58 20.02
N CYS A 206 1.45 17.58 19.81
CA CYS A 206 2.65 17.71 18.98
C CYS A 206 2.37 17.83 17.47
N GLY A 207 1.13 17.67 17.00
CA GLY A 207 0.71 17.79 15.61
C GLY A 207 1.15 16.66 14.70
N ALA A 208 1.86 15.63 15.15
CA ALA A 208 2.38 14.56 14.31
C ALA A 208 1.27 13.81 13.55
N CYS A 209 0.14 13.55 14.20
CA CYS A 209 -1.01 12.86 13.57
C CYS A 209 -1.62 13.67 12.42
N ALA A 210 -1.65 14.99 12.49
CA ALA A 210 -2.11 15.84 11.38
C ALA A 210 -1.10 15.85 10.23
N ARG A 211 0.19 16.03 10.51
CA ARG A 211 1.25 16.04 9.50
C ARG A 211 1.39 14.70 8.76
N LEU A 212 1.12 13.58 9.43
CA LEU A 212 1.23 12.23 8.85
C LEU A 212 -0.08 11.73 8.22
N CYS A 213 -1.18 12.49 8.33
CA CYS A 213 -2.45 12.08 7.77
C CYS A 213 -2.41 12.09 6.24
N PRO A 214 -2.58 10.94 5.58
CA PRO A 214 -2.51 10.87 4.11
C PRO A 214 -3.66 11.60 3.41
N MET A 215 -4.69 11.96 4.16
CA MET A 215 -5.85 12.70 3.65
C MET A 215 -5.90 14.16 4.12
N GLY A 216 -4.95 14.61 4.95
CA GLY A 216 -5.06 15.92 5.59
C GLY A 216 -6.34 16.09 6.43
N ALA A 217 -6.87 14.98 6.96
CA ALA A 217 -8.21 14.95 7.57
C ALA A 217 -8.24 15.51 8.98
N ILE A 218 -7.08 15.59 9.66
CA ILE A 218 -6.96 16.06 11.04
C ILE A 218 -6.58 17.54 11.03
N ASP A 219 -7.28 18.36 11.79
CA ASP A 219 -6.99 19.79 11.90
C ASP A 219 -5.59 20.00 12.53
N PRO A 220 -4.66 20.67 11.85
CA PRO A 220 -3.32 20.91 12.39
C PRO A 220 -3.29 21.89 13.56
N SER A 221 -4.30 22.76 13.71
CA SER A 221 -4.45 23.70 14.81
C SER A 221 -5.12 23.07 16.05
N ASN A 222 -5.96 22.06 15.82
CA ASN A 222 -6.64 21.30 16.88
C ASN A 222 -6.69 19.81 16.50
N VAL A 223 -5.68 19.05 16.90
CA VAL A 223 -5.55 17.64 16.54
C VAL A 223 -6.69 16.73 17.05
N VAL A 224 -7.56 17.24 17.93
CA VAL A 224 -8.77 16.53 18.37
C VAL A 224 -9.79 16.47 17.23
N GLU A 225 -9.87 17.53 16.46
CA GLU A 225 -10.82 17.66 15.36
C GLU A 225 -10.37 16.91 14.11
N VAL A 226 -11.31 16.19 13.50
CA VAL A 226 -11.10 15.45 12.26
C VAL A 226 -12.19 15.85 11.25
N PRO A 227 -12.15 17.09 10.73
CA PRO A 227 -13.20 17.58 9.82
C PRO A 227 -13.17 16.88 8.46
N GLY A 228 -11.98 16.46 8.00
CA GLY A 228 -11.79 15.85 6.69
C GLY A 228 -12.22 14.38 6.59
N THR A 229 -12.02 13.82 5.39
CA THR A 229 -12.32 12.42 5.08
C THR A 229 -11.29 11.48 5.68
N CYS A 230 -11.69 10.66 6.64
CA CYS A 230 -10.84 9.62 7.22
C CYS A 230 -10.97 8.29 6.44
N ILE A 231 -9.87 7.76 5.93
CA ILE A 231 -9.79 6.45 5.25
C ILE A 231 -9.45 5.29 6.20
N LYS A 232 -9.42 5.50 7.49
CA LYS A 232 -9.09 4.52 8.56
C LYS A 232 -7.74 3.83 8.34
N CYS A 233 -6.76 4.53 7.79
CA CYS A 233 -5.42 3.99 7.53
C CYS A 233 -4.60 3.71 8.80
N HIS A 234 -5.05 4.18 9.96
CA HIS A 234 -4.36 4.07 11.25
C HIS A 234 -2.98 4.73 11.35
N SER A 235 -2.57 5.54 10.39
CA SER A 235 -1.30 6.28 10.48
C SER A 235 -1.19 7.09 11.78
N CYS A 236 -2.25 7.83 12.13
CA CYS A 236 -2.29 8.63 13.36
C CYS A 236 -2.28 7.79 14.64
N VAL A 237 -2.82 6.57 14.61
CA VAL A 237 -2.83 5.64 15.76
C VAL A 237 -1.46 4.99 15.92
N ARG A 238 -0.94 4.38 14.83
CA ARG A 238 0.32 3.61 14.84
C ARG A 238 1.56 4.48 15.08
N LYS A 239 1.55 5.71 14.56
CA LYS A 239 2.70 6.63 14.65
C LYS A 239 2.61 7.60 15.83
N CYS A 240 1.59 7.50 16.68
CA CYS A 240 1.49 8.31 17.90
C CYS A 240 2.37 7.73 19.00
N THR A 241 3.51 8.34 19.28
CA THR A 241 4.45 7.90 20.33
C THR A 241 3.86 7.96 21.75
N ARG A 242 2.75 8.69 21.93
CA ARG A 242 2.02 8.78 23.21
C ARG A 242 0.80 7.85 23.25
N HIS A 243 0.53 7.12 22.17
CA HIS A 243 -0.66 6.27 22.03
C HIS A 243 -1.96 7.01 22.40
N ALA A 244 -2.05 8.29 22.02
CA ALA A 244 -3.19 9.15 22.33
C ALA A 244 -4.32 9.04 21.29
N LYS A 245 -4.05 8.50 20.08
CA LYS A 245 -5.08 8.30 19.05
C LYS A 245 -5.60 6.88 19.08
N TYR A 246 -6.92 6.72 18.98
CA TYR A 246 -7.59 5.43 19.00
C TYR A 246 -8.92 5.50 18.23
N PHE A 247 -9.55 4.35 18.00
CA PHE A 247 -10.91 4.25 17.49
C PHE A 247 -11.81 3.57 18.53
N ASP A 248 -13.03 4.07 18.68
CA ASP A 248 -14.03 3.62 19.65
C ASP A 248 -15.39 3.26 19.01
N ASP A 249 -15.50 3.38 17.68
CA ASP A 249 -16.72 3.01 16.95
C ASP A 249 -17.05 1.52 17.12
N PRO A 250 -18.24 1.16 17.67
CA PRO A 250 -18.56 -0.23 17.97
C PRO A 250 -18.57 -1.15 16.74
N ALA A 251 -19.01 -0.66 15.57
CA ALA A 251 -19.02 -1.47 14.35
C ALA A 251 -17.59 -1.69 13.83
N PHE A 252 -16.73 -0.70 13.94
CA PHE A 252 -15.31 -0.84 13.64
C PHE A 252 -14.63 -1.85 14.57
N LEU A 253 -14.84 -1.75 15.88
CA LEU A 253 -14.28 -2.68 16.88
C LEU A 253 -14.78 -4.11 16.70
N SER A 254 -16.06 -4.29 16.37
CA SER A 254 -16.62 -5.59 16.03
C SER A 254 -15.95 -6.20 14.80
N HIS A 255 -15.67 -5.38 13.77
CA HIS A 255 -14.93 -5.86 12.59
C HIS A 255 -13.49 -6.27 12.95
N VAL A 256 -12.79 -5.51 13.76
CA VAL A 256 -11.43 -5.86 14.23
C VAL A 256 -11.46 -7.18 14.99
N ALA A 257 -12.40 -7.36 15.91
CA ALA A 257 -12.56 -8.60 16.66
C ALA A 257 -12.85 -9.79 15.74
N MET A 258 -13.70 -9.63 14.73
CA MET A 258 -13.97 -10.64 13.72
C MET A 258 -12.69 -11.05 12.97
N LEU A 259 -11.89 -10.06 12.53
CA LEU A 259 -10.63 -10.35 11.86
C LEU A 259 -9.69 -11.16 12.76
N GLU A 260 -9.51 -10.76 14.01
CA GLU A 260 -8.65 -11.43 14.99
C GLU A 260 -9.10 -12.87 15.32
N GLN A 261 -10.39 -13.14 15.26
CA GLN A 261 -10.95 -14.47 15.52
C GLN A 261 -10.89 -15.40 14.30
N THR A 262 -10.96 -14.83 13.09
CA THR A 262 -11.13 -15.61 11.86
C THR A 262 -9.83 -15.87 11.12
N PHE A 263 -8.90 -14.91 11.11
CA PHE A 263 -7.69 -14.96 10.28
C PHE A 263 -6.43 -15.15 11.13
N THR A 264 -6.42 -16.19 11.96
CA THR A 264 -5.34 -16.51 12.91
C THR A 264 -4.14 -17.17 12.26
N GLU A 265 -4.36 -17.95 11.20
CA GLU A 265 -3.28 -18.61 10.47
C GLU A 265 -2.46 -17.58 9.68
N PRO A 266 -1.11 -17.68 9.70
CA PRO A 266 -0.25 -16.80 8.94
C PRO A 266 -0.53 -16.87 7.42
N ALA A 267 -0.78 -15.73 6.80
CA ALA A 267 -0.89 -15.66 5.35
C ALA A 267 0.49 -15.73 4.69
N GLU A 268 0.51 -16.17 3.43
CA GLU A 268 1.72 -16.30 2.62
C GLU A 268 1.87 -15.14 1.63
N ASN A 269 3.12 -14.81 1.31
CA ASN A 269 3.46 -13.91 0.22
C ASN A 269 3.17 -14.59 -1.13
N GLN A 270 2.75 -13.81 -2.11
CA GLN A 270 2.54 -14.31 -3.47
C GLN A 270 3.27 -13.44 -4.48
N VAL A 271 3.98 -14.06 -5.42
CA VAL A 271 4.77 -13.38 -6.44
C VAL A 271 4.43 -13.93 -7.82
N PHE A 272 4.45 -13.06 -8.82
CA PHE A 272 4.10 -13.34 -10.22
C PHE A 272 5.19 -12.74 -11.12
N LEU A 273 5.83 -13.64 -11.90
CA LEU A 273 6.93 -13.33 -12.83
C LEU A 273 6.58 -13.69 -14.26
#